data_a5b1fc85448e7d0b1e9ad1dc03d0737c
#
_entry.id   a5b1fc85448e7d0b1e9ad1dc03d0737c
#
_cell.length_a   1.000
_cell.length_b   1.000
_cell.length_c   1.000
_cell.angle_alpha   90.00
_cell.angle_beta   90.00
_cell.angle_gamma   90.00
#
_symmetry.space_group_name_H-M   'P 1'
#
loop_
_entity.id
_entity.type
_entity.pdbx_description
1 polymer ?
#
loop_
_entity_poly.entity_id
_entity_poly.type
_entity_poly.pdbx_seq_one_letter_code
_entity_poly.pdbx_strand_id
1 'polypeptide(L)'
;LNKLIAIYDSNRITIEGSTDIAFTENVAARFGSMGWQVINVENGEDIVAISLALEEARIEAEKPSLIIVHTDIAHGTLKEGSAGAHGSPLGDDVIADMRKRLGWKNPPFDIPEDVYAHFEALSLRGARARKEYEEMYAGYAEAYPELAAQLESWRKGEVNEAVFSDDEMLAADAPKATRSCGGVVLNRIFAHMPNLFGGSADLGPSNNTELKTSSYFAPDCREGCNIHFGVRELAMACIANGVALYGGLRAYCATSRMLLESLREDHPYRAPSMVPSCRA
;
A
#
# COMPACT_ATOMS: atom_id res chain seq x y z
N LEU A 1 -11.62 -0.17 -3.39
CA LEU A 1 -10.48 -0.99 -3.87
C LEU A 1 -10.63 -1.46 -5.34
N ASN A 2 -11.70 -1.10 -6.03
CA ASN A 2 -12.03 -1.51 -7.40
C ASN A 2 -10.97 -1.16 -8.47
N LYS A 3 -9.99 -0.32 -8.17
CA LYS A 3 -8.87 0.02 -9.07
C LYS A 3 -7.59 -0.76 -8.75
N LEU A 4 -7.64 -1.68 -7.79
CA LEU A 4 -6.49 -2.48 -7.41
C LEU A 4 -6.45 -3.75 -8.27
N ILE A 5 -5.37 -3.92 -9.00
CA ILE A 5 -5.04 -5.16 -9.72
C ILE A 5 -3.76 -5.69 -9.08
N ALA A 6 -3.84 -6.89 -8.54
CA ALA A 6 -2.72 -7.61 -7.97
C ALA A 6 -2.37 -8.80 -8.84
N ILE A 7 -1.09 -9.11 -8.96
CA ILE A 7 -0.60 -10.30 -9.66
C ILE A 7 0.08 -11.20 -8.64
N TYR A 8 -0.31 -12.45 -8.60
CA TYR A 8 0.32 -13.49 -7.79
C TYR A 8 1.08 -14.43 -8.71
N ASP A 9 2.41 -14.39 -8.61
CA ASP A 9 3.31 -15.33 -9.28
C ASP A 9 3.33 -16.65 -8.49
N SER A 10 2.67 -17.67 -9.04
CA SER A 10 2.49 -18.97 -8.40
C SER A 10 3.43 -20.00 -9.02
N ASN A 11 4.68 -20.01 -8.60
CA ASN A 11 5.71 -20.91 -9.12
C ASN A 11 5.88 -22.22 -8.32
N ARG A 12 5.12 -22.41 -7.24
CA ARG A 12 5.07 -23.62 -6.39
C ARG A 12 6.40 -24.02 -5.73
N ILE A 13 7.37 -23.11 -5.67
CA ILE A 13 8.71 -23.37 -5.10
C ILE A 13 9.01 -22.42 -3.95
N THR A 14 9.67 -22.96 -2.93
CA THR A 14 10.28 -22.24 -1.81
C THR A 14 11.77 -22.55 -1.74
N ILE A 15 12.52 -21.90 -0.86
CA ILE A 15 13.95 -22.21 -0.61
C ILE A 15 14.15 -23.68 -0.23
N GLU A 16 13.22 -24.26 0.54
CA GLU A 16 13.31 -25.62 1.08
C GLU A 16 12.74 -26.69 0.14
N GLY A 17 12.01 -26.31 -0.93
CA GLY A 17 11.42 -27.26 -1.86
C GLY A 17 10.06 -26.84 -2.38
N SER A 18 9.22 -27.81 -2.74
CA SER A 18 7.85 -27.58 -3.19
C SER A 18 6.98 -26.96 -2.10
N THR A 19 6.00 -26.13 -2.52
CA THR A 19 4.97 -25.60 -1.63
C THR A 19 4.01 -26.67 -1.12
N ASP A 20 4.00 -27.88 -1.65
CA ASP A 20 3.04 -28.95 -1.32
C ASP A 20 2.96 -29.30 0.15
N ILE A 21 4.05 -29.11 0.89
CA ILE A 21 4.14 -29.40 2.33
C ILE A 21 4.09 -28.15 3.21
N ALA A 22 4.28 -26.96 2.65
CA ALA A 22 4.40 -25.71 3.42
C ALA A 22 3.28 -24.72 3.15
N PHE A 23 2.69 -24.75 1.95
CA PHE A 23 1.67 -23.79 1.52
C PHE A 23 0.65 -24.46 0.60
N THR A 24 -0.33 -25.11 1.20
CA THR A 24 -1.40 -25.86 0.50
C THR A 24 -2.72 -25.07 0.40
N GLU A 25 -2.65 -23.77 0.65
CA GLU A 25 -3.81 -22.91 0.65
C GLU A 25 -4.40 -22.73 -0.77
N ASN A 26 -5.71 -22.72 -0.88
CA ASN A 26 -6.40 -22.29 -2.08
C ASN A 26 -6.51 -20.76 -2.09
N VAL A 27 -5.50 -20.09 -2.66
CA VAL A 27 -5.43 -18.63 -2.75
C VAL A 27 -6.62 -18.06 -3.53
N ALA A 28 -7.02 -18.71 -4.62
CA ALA A 28 -8.18 -18.29 -5.42
C ALA A 28 -9.46 -18.24 -4.59
N ALA A 29 -9.73 -19.32 -3.83
CA ALA A 29 -10.90 -19.39 -2.97
C ALA A 29 -10.84 -18.36 -1.84
N ARG A 30 -9.67 -18.12 -1.25
CA ARG A 30 -9.49 -17.10 -0.21
C ARG A 30 -9.87 -15.72 -0.74
N PHE A 31 -9.29 -15.27 -1.84
CA PHE A 31 -9.55 -13.95 -2.39
C PHE A 31 -10.98 -13.84 -2.93
N GLY A 32 -11.50 -14.89 -3.57
CA GLY A 32 -12.89 -14.94 -4.00
C GLY A 32 -13.88 -14.78 -2.84
N SER A 33 -13.62 -15.40 -1.67
CA SER A 33 -14.47 -15.25 -0.48
C SER A 33 -14.46 -13.83 0.12
N MET A 34 -13.42 -13.05 -0.16
CA MET A 34 -13.32 -11.65 0.22
C MET A 34 -13.93 -10.69 -0.83
N GLY A 35 -14.56 -11.21 -1.87
CA GLY A 35 -15.22 -10.42 -2.91
C GLY A 35 -14.30 -9.92 -4.02
N TRP A 36 -13.10 -10.47 -4.17
CA TRP A 36 -12.22 -10.16 -5.28
C TRP A 36 -12.66 -10.90 -6.56
N GLN A 37 -12.46 -10.26 -7.72
CA GLN A 37 -12.36 -11.00 -8.98
C GLN A 37 -11.06 -11.79 -8.97
N VAL A 38 -11.11 -13.06 -9.34
CA VAL A 38 -9.92 -13.92 -9.45
C VAL A 38 -9.83 -14.46 -10.87
N ILE A 39 -8.70 -14.22 -11.53
CA ILE A 39 -8.40 -14.64 -12.89
C ILE A 39 -7.19 -15.56 -12.84
N ASN A 40 -7.27 -16.75 -13.45
CA ASN A 40 -6.14 -17.66 -13.54
C ASN A 40 -5.51 -17.60 -14.93
N VAL A 41 -4.18 -17.55 -14.98
CA VAL A 41 -3.35 -17.71 -16.16
C VAL A 41 -2.52 -18.97 -15.96
N GLU A 42 -2.88 -20.03 -16.67
CA GLU A 42 -2.28 -21.37 -16.46
C GLU A 42 -0.83 -21.48 -16.96
N ASN A 43 -0.42 -20.59 -17.86
CA ASN A 43 0.95 -20.56 -18.38
C ASN A 43 1.48 -19.11 -18.36
N GLY A 44 2.44 -18.84 -17.49
CA GLY A 44 3.10 -17.54 -17.34
C GLY A 44 4.00 -17.13 -18.52
N GLU A 45 4.25 -18.04 -19.45
CA GLU A 45 4.97 -17.74 -20.71
C GLU A 45 4.03 -17.28 -21.82
N ASP A 46 2.72 -17.41 -21.63
CA ASP A 46 1.71 -16.95 -22.57
C ASP A 46 1.40 -15.47 -22.37
N ILE A 47 2.15 -14.62 -23.09
CA ILE A 47 1.99 -13.16 -23.05
C ILE A 47 0.58 -12.72 -23.47
N VAL A 48 -0.06 -13.46 -24.38
CA VAL A 48 -1.42 -13.14 -24.84
C VAL A 48 -2.42 -13.41 -23.72
N ALA A 49 -2.32 -14.54 -23.04
CA ALA A 49 -3.18 -14.87 -21.90
C ALA A 49 -3.01 -13.85 -20.75
N ILE A 50 -1.77 -13.44 -20.45
CA ILE A 50 -1.48 -12.39 -19.45
C ILE A 50 -2.13 -11.06 -19.87
N SER A 51 -2.01 -10.67 -21.14
CA SER A 51 -2.58 -9.42 -21.65
C SER A 51 -4.10 -9.41 -21.55
N LEU A 52 -4.74 -10.52 -21.90
CA LEU A 52 -6.21 -10.68 -21.80
C LEU A 52 -6.67 -10.62 -20.33
N ALA A 53 -5.95 -11.28 -19.43
CA ALA A 53 -6.23 -11.22 -17.99
C ALA A 53 -6.12 -9.79 -17.42
N LEU A 54 -5.12 -9.03 -17.86
CA LEU A 54 -4.97 -7.62 -17.49
C LEU A 54 -6.09 -6.74 -18.04
N GLU A 55 -6.54 -6.99 -19.28
CA GLU A 55 -7.68 -6.28 -19.87
C GLU A 55 -8.98 -6.60 -19.12
N GLU A 56 -9.23 -7.87 -18.81
CA GLU A 56 -10.38 -8.30 -18.01
C GLU A 56 -10.39 -7.63 -16.64
N ALA A 57 -9.24 -7.61 -15.94
CA ALA A 57 -9.09 -6.94 -14.65
C ALA A 57 -9.30 -5.42 -14.71
N ARG A 58 -8.95 -4.78 -15.84
CA ARG A 58 -9.17 -3.32 -16.05
C ARG A 58 -10.61 -2.96 -16.32
N ILE A 59 -11.40 -3.87 -16.88
CA ILE A 59 -12.82 -3.66 -17.17
C ILE A 59 -13.66 -3.82 -15.89
N GLU A 60 -13.20 -4.63 -14.93
CA GLU A 60 -13.88 -4.79 -13.64
C GLU A 60 -13.89 -3.46 -12.85
N ALA A 61 -15.08 -2.89 -12.62
CA ALA A 61 -15.27 -1.58 -12.01
C ALA A 61 -15.72 -1.65 -10.55
N GLU A 62 -16.14 -2.82 -10.06
CA GLU A 62 -16.76 -2.97 -8.74
C GLU A 62 -15.84 -3.63 -7.72
N LYS A 63 -14.93 -4.49 -8.17
CA LYS A 63 -14.10 -5.35 -7.32
C LYS A 63 -12.62 -5.13 -7.58
N PRO A 64 -11.74 -5.35 -6.60
CA PRO A 64 -10.33 -5.53 -6.85
C PRO A 64 -10.11 -6.86 -7.58
N SER A 65 -9.06 -6.95 -8.40
CA SER A 65 -8.73 -8.14 -9.18
C SER A 65 -7.43 -8.77 -8.72
N LEU A 66 -7.42 -10.10 -8.60
CA LEU A 66 -6.23 -10.91 -8.42
C LEU A 66 -6.02 -11.76 -9.66
N ILE A 67 -4.88 -11.59 -10.33
CA ILE A 67 -4.45 -12.44 -11.45
C ILE A 67 -3.45 -13.44 -10.88
N ILE A 68 -3.78 -14.71 -10.89
CA ILE A 68 -2.88 -15.80 -10.49
C ILE A 68 -2.19 -16.31 -11.74
N VAL A 69 -0.88 -16.14 -11.83
CA VAL A 69 -0.06 -16.55 -12.97
C VAL A 69 0.79 -17.74 -12.55
N HIS A 70 0.60 -18.87 -13.20
CA HIS A 70 1.42 -20.06 -12.96
C HIS A 70 2.70 -19.97 -13.78
N THR A 71 3.84 -19.95 -13.09
CA THR A 71 5.17 -19.85 -13.69
C THR A 71 6.07 -20.99 -13.23
N ASP A 72 7.16 -21.19 -13.93
CA ASP A 72 8.25 -22.06 -13.48
C ASP A 72 9.48 -21.23 -13.13
N ILE A 73 9.95 -21.33 -11.88
CA ILE A 73 11.17 -20.65 -11.47
C ILE A 73 12.35 -21.05 -12.36
N ALA A 74 13.16 -20.09 -12.76
CA ALA A 74 14.30 -20.29 -13.67
C ALA A 74 13.93 -20.94 -15.01
N HIS A 75 12.77 -20.57 -15.57
CA HIS A 75 12.26 -21.06 -16.84
C HIS A 75 13.34 -21.04 -17.94
N GLY A 76 13.39 -22.08 -18.77
CA GLY A 76 14.35 -22.24 -19.86
C GLY A 76 15.76 -22.63 -19.42
N THR A 77 16.01 -22.88 -18.14
CA THR A 77 17.32 -23.32 -17.62
C THR A 77 17.32 -24.79 -17.21
N LEU A 78 18.51 -25.33 -16.95
CA LEU A 78 18.69 -26.67 -16.37
C LEU A 78 18.21 -26.79 -14.93
N LYS A 79 17.92 -25.66 -14.27
CA LYS A 79 17.40 -25.59 -12.89
C LYS A 79 15.92 -25.20 -12.82
N GLU A 80 15.23 -25.24 -13.96
CA GLU A 80 13.82 -24.94 -14.04
C GLU A 80 13.00 -25.75 -13.03
N GLY A 81 12.05 -25.11 -12.34
CA GLY A 81 11.18 -25.72 -11.36
C GLY A 81 11.87 -26.24 -10.10
N SER A 82 13.14 -25.90 -9.85
CA SER A 82 13.89 -26.41 -8.70
C SER A 82 14.10 -25.39 -7.60
N ALA A 83 14.06 -25.84 -6.33
CA ALA A 83 14.41 -25.03 -5.16
C ALA A 83 15.83 -24.47 -5.23
N GLY A 84 16.76 -25.15 -5.93
CA GLY A 84 18.13 -24.69 -6.12
C GLY A 84 18.25 -23.41 -6.96
N ALA A 85 17.18 -22.96 -7.63
CA ALA A 85 17.12 -21.68 -8.32
C ALA A 85 16.61 -20.54 -7.43
N HIS A 86 16.02 -20.84 -6.27
CA HIS A 86 15.46 -19.86 -5.36
C HIS A 86 16.56 -19.21 -4.51
N GLY A 87 16.80 -17.93 -4.74
CA GLY A 87 17.75 -17.14 -3.92
C GLY A 87 19.24 -17.47 -4.12
N SER A 88 19.60 -18.29 -5.09
CA SER A 88 21.00 -18.63 -5.42
C SER A 88 21.33 -18.29 -6.88
N PRO A 89 22.55 -17.80 -7.17
CA PRO A 89 22.99 -17.60 -8.55
C PRO A 89 22.91 -18.90 -9.34
N LEU A 90 22.46 -18.82 -10.59
CA LEU A 90 22.35 -20.00 -11.46
C LEU A 90 23.73 -20.61 -11.80
N GLY A 91 24.75 -19.77 -11.90
CA GLY A 91 26.12 -20.12 -12.30
C GLY A 91 26.33 -19.94 -13.81
N ASP A 92 27.59 -19.69 -14.17
CA ASP A 92 27.99 -19.31 -15.54
C ASP A 92 27.65 -20.37 -16.57
N ASP A 93 27.83 -21.67 -16.24
CA ASP A 93 27.52 -22.78 -17.15
C ASP A 93 26.01 -22.86 -17.48
N VAL A 94 25.17 -22.68 -16.49
CA VAL A 94 23.69 -22.68 -16.65
C VAL A 94 23.27 -21.49 -17.50
N ILE A 95 23.84 -20.31 -17.24
CA ILE A 95 23.57 -19.10 -18.03
C ILE A 95 24.05 -19.28 -19.48
N ALA A 96 25.22 -19.86 -19.70
CA ALA A 96 25.73 -20.13 -21.04
C ALA A 96 24.83 -21.11 -21.82
N ASP A 97 24.34 -22.18 -21.17
CA ASP A 97 23.41 -23.12 -21.76
C ASP A 97 22.08 -22.45 -22.10
N MET A 98 21.50 -21.68 -21.17
CA MET A 98 20.27 -20.93 -21.38
C MET A 98 20.39 -19.97 -22.58
N ARG A 99 21.46 -19.19 -22.66
CA ARG A 99 21.74 -18.29 -23.79
C ARG A 99 21.78 -19.03 -25.12
N LYS A 100 22.40 -20.19 -25.15
CA LYS A 100 22.46 -21.05 -26.34
C LYS A 100 21.07 -21.56 -26.75
N ARG A 101 20.26 -22.04 -25.78
CA ARG A 101 18.89 -22.53 -26.02
C ARG A 101 17.97 -21.43 -26.54
N LEU A 102 18.04 -20.23 -25.94
CA LEU A 102 17.24 -19.08 -26.33
C LEU A 102 17.77 -18.37 -27.59
N GLY A 103 18.92 -18.78 -28.13
CA GLY A 103 19.57 -18.10 -29.26
C GLY A 103 20.04 -16.69 -28.95
N TRP A 104 20.24 -16.36 -27.65
CA TRP A 104 20.66 -15.04 -27.20
C TRP A 104 22.13 -14.79 -27.51
N LYS A 105 22.42 -13.82 -28.38
CA LYS A 105 23.76 -13.54 -28.91
C LYS A 105 24.47 -12.34 -28.27
N ASN A 106 23.71 -11.47 -27.61
CA ASN A 106 24.23 -10.24 -27.05
C ASN A 106 25.15 -10.54 -25.84
N PRO A 107 26.24 -9.80 -25.66
CA PRO A 107 27.07 -9.86 -24.45
C PRO A 107 26.25 -9.62 -23.17
N PRO A 108 26.78 -9.98 -21.98
CA PRO A 108 26.18 -9.58 -20.70
C PRO A 108 25.98 -8.06 -20.63
N PHE A 109 24.81 -7.61 -20.16
CA PHE A 109 24.42 -6.20 -20.02
C PHE A 109 24.28 -5.41 -21.32
N ASP A 110 24.39 -6.06 -22.48
CA ASP A 110 24.11 -5.45 -23.77
C ASP A 110 22.63 -5.67 -24.14
N ILE A 111 21.91 -4.59 -24.29
CA ILE A 111 20.47 -4.57 -24.57
C ILE A 111 20.26 -4.23 -26.04
N PRO A 112 19.49 -5.01 -26.81
CA PRO A 112 19.19 -4.72 -28.21
C PRO A 112 18.53 -3.36 -28.43
N GLU A 113 18.85 -2.72 -29.55
CA GLU A 113 18.34 -1.39 -29.91
C GLU A 113 16.80 -1.35 -30.06
N ASP A 114 16.17 -2.41 -30.51
CA ASP A 114 14.73 -2.52 -30.62
C ASP A 114 14.03 -2.52 -29.25
N VAL A 115 14.69 -3.05 -28.21
CA VAL A 115 14.22 -2.97 -26.82
C VAL A 115 14.29 -1.53 -26.31
N TYR A 116 15.40 -0.83 -26.58
CA TYR A 116 15.50 0.59 -26.23
C TYR A 116 14.41 1.43 -26.92
N ALA A 117 14.20 1.22 -28.23
CA ALA A 117 13.17 1.93 -28.99
C ALA A 117 11.75 1.67 -28.41
N HIS A 118 11.47 0.42 -28.00
CA HIS A 118 10.20 0.09 -27.35
C HIS A 118 9.98 0.86 -26.05
N PHE A 119 11.01 0.89 -25.16
CA PHE A 119 10.92 1.58 -23.87
C PHE A 119 10.94 3.10 -24.03
N GLU A 120 11.59 3.64 -25.05
CA GLU A 120 11.52 5.07 -25.39
C GLU A 120 10.09 5.50 -25.72
N ALA A 121 9.38 4.70 -26.52
CA ALA A 121 7.97 4.95 -26.83
C ALA A 121 7.08 4.96 -25.58
N LEU A 122 7.34 4.07 -24.61
CA LEU A 122 6.66 4.07 -23.31
C LEU A 122 6.99 5.31 -22.48
N SER A 123 8.27 5.74 -22.46
CA SER A 123 8.72 6.94 -21.77
C SER A 123 8.04 8.20 -22.33
N LEU A 124 7.95 8.32 -23.66
CA LEU A 124 7.24 9.43 -24.32
C LEU A 124 5.74 9.45 -23.99
N ARG A 125 5.11 8.27 -23.88
CA ARG A 125 3.71 8.17 -23.44
C ARG A 125 3.56 8.64 -21.98
N GLY A 126 4.47 8.25 -21.11
CA GLY A 126 4.49 8.69 -19.71
C GLY A 126 4.70 10.18 -19.56
N ALA A 127 5.64 10.74 -20.31
CA ALA A 127 5.91 12.20 -20.34
C ALA A 127 4.69 13.00 -20.81
N ARG A 128 3.95 12.49 -21.79
CA ARG A 128 2.70 13.09 -22.27
C ARG A 128 1.62 13.11 -21.21
N ALA A 129 1.37 11.95 -20.58
CA ALA A 129 0.40 11.85 -19.49
C ALA A 129 0.75 12.77 -18.29
N ARG A 130 2.04 12.89 -17.99
CA ARG A 130 2.51 13.82 -16.95
C ARG A 130 2.23 15.28 -17.32
N LYS A 131 2.51 15.68 -18.55
CA LYS A 131 2.22 17.03 -19.04
C LYS A 131 0.74 17.36 -18.97
N GLU A 132 -0.12 16.44 -19.39
CA GLU A 132 -1.59 16.57 -19.30
C GLU A 132 -2.04 16.75 -17.83
N TYR A 133 -1.44 16.00 -16.91
CA TYR A 133 -1.71 16.17 -15.47
C TYR A 133 -1.26 17.54 -14.96
N GLU A 134 -0.07 18.00 -15.35
CA GLU A 134 0.49 19.29 -14.92
C GLU A 134 -0.36 20.47 -15.45
N GLU A 135 -0.84 20.38 -16.69
CA GLU A 135 -1.76 21.38 -17.27
C GLU A 135 -3.12 21.37 -16.54
N MET A 136 -3.68 20.19 -16.26
CA MET A 136 -4.92 20.06 -15.48
C MET A 136 -4.74 20.61 -14.06
N TYR A 137 -3.61 20.31 -13.41
CA TYR A 137 -3.34 20.79 -12.06
C TYR A 137 -3.14 22.32 -12.01
N ALA A 138 -2.48 22.90 -13.02
CA ALA A 138 -2.35 24.36 -13.14
C ALA A 138 -3.72 25.04 -13.25
N GLY A 139 -4.63 24.50 -14.07
CA GLY A 139 -5.99 24.99 -14.17
C GLY A 139 -6.79 24.85 -12.86
N TYR A 140 -6.59 23.74 -12.14
CA TYR A 140 -7.17 23.56 -10.81
C TYR A 140 -6.63 24.59 -9.81
N ALA A 141 -5.32 24.85 -9.81
CA ALA A 141 -4.69 25.83 -8.91
C ALA A 141 -5.15 27.26 -9.19
N GLU A 142 -5.42 27.60 -10.45
CA GLU A 142 -5.99 28.89 -10.84
C GLU A 142 -7.46 29.03 -10.36
N ALA A 143 -8.26 27.96 -10.54
CA ALA A 143 -9.67 27.97 -10.15
C ALA A 143 -9.88 27.89 -8.63
N TYR A 144 -8.98 27.20 -7.91
CA TYR A 144 -9.09 26.91 -6.46
C TYR A 144 -7.77 27.13 -5.73
N PRO A 145 -7.24 28.38 -5.67
CA PRO A 145 -5.88 28.66 -5.18
C PRO A 145 -5.67 28.26 -3.71
N GLU A 146 -6.68 28.43 -2.86
CA GLU A 146 -6.59 28.05 -1.44
C GLU A 146 -6.50 26.53 -1.25
N LEU A 147 -7.32 25.77 -1.98
CA LEU A 147 -7.31 24.31 -1.93
C LEU A 147 -6.03 23.73 -2.52
N ALA A 148 -5.50 24.33 -3.58
CA ALA A 148 -4.22 23.93 -4.17
C ALA A 148 -3.07 24.18 -3.20
N ALA A 149 -3.03 25.35 -2.55
CA ALA A 149 -2.02 25.67 -1.53
C ALA A 149 -2.11 24.70 -0.34
N GLN A 150 -3.31 24.39 0.13
CA GLN A 150 -3.55 23.42 1.19
C GLN A 150 -3.04 22.02 0.79
N LEU A 151 -3.35 21.55 -0.41
CA LEU A 151 -2.90 20.26 -0.92
C LEU A 151 -1.38 20.18 -0.99
N GLU A 152 -0.71 21.24 -1.46
CA GLU A 152 0.76 21.30 -1.51
C GLU A 152 1.38 21.31 -0.11
N SER A 153 0.82 22.07 0.83
CA SER A 153 1.26 22.07 2.24
C SER A 153 1.14 20.67 2.86
N TRP A 154 0.03 19.99 2.62
CA TRP A 154 -0.19 18.62 3.11
C TRP A 154 0.78 17.62 2.48
N ARG A 155 1.03 17.71 1.16
CA ARG A 155 2.00 16.86 0.46
C ARG A 155 3.43 17.05 0.94
N LYS A 156 3.79 18.28 1.31
CA LYS A 156 5.11 18.61 1.91
C LYS A 156 5.20 18.16 3.38
N GLY A 157 4.10 17.76 4.00
CA GLY A 157 4.05 17.38 5.39
C GLY A 157 4.21 18.57 6.35
N GLU A 158 3.87 19.78 5.91
CA GLU A 158 3.94 20.99 6.74
C GLU A 158 2.98 20.88 7.93
N VAL A 159 3.40 21.40 9.07
CA VAL A 159 2.60 21.44 10.30
C VAL A 159 2.10 22.86 10.47
N ASN A 160 0.81 23.02 10.77
CA ASN A 160 0.29 24.30 11.18
C ASN A 160 0.79 24.64 12.59
N GLU A 161 1.69 25.60 12.70
CA GLU A 161 2.32 25.98 13.97
C GLU A 161 1.33 26.53 15.00
N ALA A 162 0.13 26.96 14.60
CA ALA A 162 -0.94 27.35 15.51
C ALA A 162 -1.33 26.23 16.49
N VAL A 163 -1.07 24.97 16.15
CA VAL A 163 -1.20 23.83 17.07
C VAL A 163 -0.41 24.03 18.35
N PHE A 164 0.81 24.59 18.27
CA PHE A 164 1.69 24.76 19.42
C PHE A 164 1.34 25.97 20.30
N SER A 165 0.48 26.86 19.83
CA SER A 165 0.01 28.06 20.51
C SER A 165 -1.42 27.95 21.01
N ASP A 166 -2.01 26.75 20.98
CA ASP A 166 -3.37 26.49 21.41
C ASP A 166 -3.43 26.29 22.94
N ASP A 167 -3.73 27.34 23.69
CA ASP A 167 -3.79 27.32 25.15
C ASP A 167 -4.84 26.35 25.69
N GLU A 168 -5.91 26.08 24.95
CA GLU A 168 -6.96 25.14 25.35
C GLU A 168 -6.53 23.66 25.20
N MET A 169 -5.47 23.38 24.45
CA MET A 169 -4.98 22.02 24.26
C MET A 169 -4.50 21.39 25.58
N LEU A 170 -3.86 22.17 26.42
CA LEU A 170 -3.28 21.73 27.70
C LEU A 170 -4.07 22.22 28.93
N ALA A 171 -5.16 22.98 28.74
CA ALA A 171 -5.99 23.45 29.81
C ALA A 171 -6.72 22.28 30.48
N ALA A 172 -6.41 22.03 31.76
CA ALA A 172 -7.06 21.03 32.58
C ALA A 172 -7.60 21.68 33.85
N ASP A 173 -8.89 21.83 33.94
CA ASP A 173 -9.56 22.44 35.13
C ASP A 173 -9.57 21.51 36.34
N ALA A 174 -9.29 20.22 36.15
CA ALA A 174 -9.25 19.21 37.20
C ALA A 174 -8.47 17.96 36.72
N PRO A 175 -8.00 17.10 37.63
CA PRO A 175 -7.42 15.83 37.29
C PRO A 175 -8.41 14.97 36.44
N LYS A 176 -7.99 14.54 35.26
CA LYS A 176 -8.77 13.71 34.34
C LYS A 176 -7.98 12.47 33.96
N ALA A 177 -8.67 11.40 33.55
CA ALA A 177 -8.02 10.25 32.98
C ALA A 177 -7.23 10.66 31.71
N THR A 178 -6.03 10.13 31.52
CA THR A 178 -5.14 10.47 30.39
C THR A 178 -5.82 10.28 29.03
N ARG A 179 -6.68 9.26 28.87
CA ARG A 179 -7.49 9.07 27.66
C ARG A 179 -8.43 10.24 27.36
N SER A 180 -8.99 10.86 28.42
CA SER A 180 -9.87 12.04 28.25
C SER A 180 -9.07 13.27 27.84
N CYS A 181 -7.89 13.46 28.42
CA CYS A 181 -6.96 14.51 27.97
C CYS A 181 -6.52 14.28 26.54
N GLY A 182 -6.16 13.03 26.19
CA GLY A 182 -5.79 12.65 24.83
C GLY A 182 -6.88 12.94 23.80
N GLY A 183 -8.14 12.69 24.14
CA GLY A 183 -9.30 13.01 23.28
C GLY A 183 -9.48 14.52 23.08
N VAL A 184 -9.22 15.34 24.09
CA VAL A 184 -9.24 16.81 23.95
C VAL A 184 -8.12 17.25 23.02
N VAL A 185 -6.89 16.84 23.29
CA VAL A 185 -5.71 17.17 22.47
C VAL A 185 -5.91 16.75 21.02
N LEU A 186 -6.38 15.52 20.78
CA LEU A 186 -6.64 15.01 19.43
C LEU A 186 -7.61 15.91 18.64
N ASN A 187 -8.70 16.32 19.26
CA ASN A 187 -9.71 17.18 18.63
C ASN A 187 -9.20 18.61 18.42
N ARG A 188 -8.33 19.12 19.31
CA ARG A 188 -7.68 20.44 19.12
C ARG A 188 -6.67 20.37 17.96
N ILE A 189 -5.87 19.31 17.89
CA ILE A 189 -4.97 19.08 16.74
C ILE A 189 -5.78 19.03 15.44
N PHE A 190 -6.90 18.31 15.41
CA PHE A 190 -7.74 18.21 14.22
C PHE A 190 -8.30 19.57 13.78
N ALA A 191 -8.67 20.45 14.70
CA ALA A 191 -9.13 21.79 14.38
C ALA A 191 -8.08 22.64 13.62
N HIS A 192 -6.79 22.42 13.89
CA HIS A 192 -5.69 23.10 13.20
C HIS A 192 -5.12 22.31 12.01
N MET A 193 -5.33 20.99 12.00
CA MET A 193 -4.76 20.05 11.03
C MET A 193 -5.87 19.10 10.49
N PRO A 194 -6.73 19.58 9.59
CA PRO A 194 -7.88 18.81 9.11
C PRO A 194 -7.50 17.60 8.23
N ASN A 195 -6.22 17.42 7.93
CA ASN A 195 -5.68 16.23 7.28
C ASN A 195 -5.34 15.08 8.24
N LEU A 196 -5.73 15.20 9.52
CA LEU A 196 -5.63 14.08 10.46
C LEU A 196 -6.70 13.03 10.13
N PHE A 197 -6.30 11.76 10.03
CA PHE A 197 -7.12 10.67 9.52
C PHE A 197 -6.84 9.38 10.28
N GLY A 198 -7.84 8.74 10.88
CA GLY A 198 -7.59 7.54 11.66
C GLY A 198 -8.73 7.12 12.59
N GLY A 199 -8.40 6.36 13.61
CA GLY A 199 -9.36 5.82 14.58
C GLY A 199 -8.79 4.74 15.47
N SER A 200 -9.67 3.90 16.02
CA SER A 200 -9.32 2.79 16.91
C SER A 200 -9.71 1.43 16.35
N ALA A 201 -9.00 0.40 16.79
CA ALA A 201 -9.42 -0.98 16.63
C ALA A 201 -10.52 -1.31 17.66
N ASP A 202 -11.76 -0.96 17.32
CA ASP A 202 -12.99 -1.18 18.13
C ASP A 202 -12.98 -0.58 19.55
N LEU A 203 -12.11 0.36 19.83
CA LEU A 203 -11.93 0.97 21.16
C LEU A 203 -12.16 2.49 21.17
N GLY A 204 -12.76 3.07 20.12
CA GLY A 204 -12.99 4.51 20.00
C GLY A 204 -13.58 5.16 21.25
N PRO A 205 -14.71 4.67 21.78
CA PRO A 205 -15.32 5.21 23.01
C PRO A 205 -14.45 5.06 24.26
N SER A 206 -13.67 3.98 24.36
CA SER A 206 -12.79 3.73 25.50
C SER A 206 -11.52 4.58 25.47
N ASN A 207 -10.99 4.82 24.27
CA ASN A 207 -9.76 5.57 24.06
C ASN A 207 -10.02 7.07 23.85
N ASN A 208 -11.27 7.49 23.64
CA ASN A 208 -11.66 8.87 23.26
C ASN A 208 -10.92 9.35 21.97
N THR A 209 -10.83 8.50 20.98
CA THR A 209 -10.08 8.76 19.73
C THR A 209 -10.95 9.15 18.55
N GLU A 210 -12.17 9.58 18.80
CA GLU A 210 -13.10 10.09 17.80
C GLU A 210 -12.87 11.58 17.53
N LEU A 211 -12.76 11.95 16.27
CA LEU A 211 -12.78 13.34 15.80
C LEU A 211 -14.22 13.82 15.75
N LYS A 212 -14.60 14.61 16.74
CA LYS A 212 -16.02 14.97 17.00
C LYS A 212 -16.68 15.81 15.91
N THR A 213 -15.86 16.54 15.15
CA THR A 213 -16.33 17.42 14.06
C THR A 213 -16.22 16.79 12.69
N SER A 214 -15.90 15.49 12.61
CA SER A 214 -15.79 14.75 11.37
C SER A 214 -16.68 13.51 11.38
N SER A 215 -17.19 13.17 10.21
CA SER A 215 -17.94 11.94 9.97
C SER A 215 -17.02 10.73 9.89
N TYR A 216 -17.62 9.53 9.82
CA TYR A 216 -16.89 8.29 9.54
C TYR A 216 -16.62 8.15 8.04
N PHE A 217 -15.40 7.74 7.71
CA PHE A 217 -15.04 7.39 6.36
C PHE A 217 -15.79 6.12 5.92
N ALA A 218 -16.67 6.28 4.94
CA ALA A 218 -17.55 5.21 4.46
C ALA A 218 -17.72 5.29 2.93
N PRO A 219 -18.32 4.28 2.28
CA PRO A 219 -18.59 4.29 0.84
C PRO A 219 -19.40 5.50 0.36
N ASP A 220 -20.29 5.99 1.19
CA ASP A 220 -21.18 7.13 0.97
C ASP A 220 -20.70 8.44 1.63
N CYS A 221 -19.60 8.40 2.38
CA CYS A 221 -18.99 9.55 3.06
C CYS A 221 -17.46 9.50 2.96
N ARG A 222 -16.93 9.98 1.84
CA ARG A 222 -15.47 9.94 1.55
C ARG A 222 -14.68 11.06 2.23
N GLU A 223 -15.35 12.10 2.67
CA GLU A 223 -14.82 13.25 3.41
C GLU A 223 -14.64 12.96 4.90
N GLY A 224 -15.20 11.88 5.41
CA GLY A 224 -15.02 11.47 6.80
C GLY A 224 -13.59 11.15 7.14
N CYS A 225 -13.13 11.60 8.31
CA CYS A 225 -11.75 11.38 8.79
C CYS A 225 -11.64 10.31 9.88
N ASN A 226 -12.76 9.86 10.44
CA ASN A 226 -12.80 8.77 11.42
C ASN A 226 -12.86 7.41 10.72
N ILE A 227 -12.00 6.47 11.10
CA ILE A 227 -12.00 5.10 10.55
C ILE A 227 -12.43 4.11 11.64
N HIS A 228 -13.42 3.27 11.32
CA HIS A 228 -13.71 2.07 12.07
C HIS A 228 -12.83 0.92 11.57
N PHE A 229 -11.71 0.66 12.25
CA PHE A 229 -10.84 -0.47 11.89
C PHE A 229 -11.42 -1.83 12.30
N GLY A 230 -12.36 -1.85 13.28
CA GLY A 230 -12.86 -3.07 13.89
C GLY A 230 -11.77 -3.78 14.71
N VAL A 231 -12.02 -5.01 15.11
CA VAL A 231 -11.05 -5.81 15.88
C VAL A 231 -9.96 -6.34 14.93
N ARG A 232 -9.07 -5.45 14.47
CA ARG A 232 -8.03 -5.71 13.46
C ARG A 232 -6.80 -4.84 13.69
N GLU A 233 -6.13 -5.01 14.81
CA GLU A 233 -5.01 -4.15 15.23
C GLU A 233 -3.84 -4.17 14.22
N LEU A 234 -3.46 -5.35 13.72
CA LEU A 234 -2.40 -5.48 12.72
C LEU A 234 -2.79 -4.78 11.41
N ALA A 235 -3.99 -5.01 10.92
CA ALA A 235 -4.48 -4.36 9.70
C ALA A 235 -4.59 -2.84 9.89
N MET A 236 -5.04 -2.36 11.07
CA MET A 236 -5.04 -0.95 11.43
C MET A 236 -3.64 -0.33 11.33
N ALA A 237 -2.63 -0.99 11.91
CA ALA A 237 -1.24 -0.53 11.86
C ALA A 237 -0.71 -0.49 10.41
N CYS A 238 -0.97 -1.53 9.63
CA CYS A 238 -0.57 -1.57 8.21
C CYS A 238 -1.25 -0.48 7.38
N ILE A 239 -2.55 -0.24 7.60
CA ILE A 239 -3.30 0.83 6.91
C ILE A 239 -2.74 2.20 7.30
N ALA A 240 -2.52 2.46 8.59
CA ALA A 240 -1.95 3.72 9.07
C ALA A 240 -0.54 3.97 8.48
N ASN A 241 0.30 2.93 8.40
CA ASN A 241 1.60 3.01 7.73
C ASN A 241 1.46 3.34 6.24
N GLY A 242 0.54 2.69 5.54
CA GLY A 242 0.28 2.96 4.13
C GLY A 242 -0.18 4.40 3.88
N VAL A 243 -1.08 4.93 4.72
CA VAL A 243 -1.52 6.34 4.65
C VAL A 243 -0.36 7.30 4.89
N ALA A 244 0.47 7.04 5.91
CA ALA A 244 1.63 7.88 6.23
C ALA A 244 2.68 7.86 5.12
N LEU A 245 2.94 6.71 4.50
CA LEU A 245 3.90 6.57 3.39
C LEU A 245 3.41 7.22 2.10
N TYR A 246 2.11 7.20 1.85
CA TYR A 246 1.52 7.88 0.69
C TYR A 246 1.66 9.40 0.79
N GLY A 247 1.57 9.93 2.01
CA GLY A 247 1.69 11.36 2.29
C GLY A 247 0.38 12.14 2.08
N GLY A 248 0.40 13.41 2.46
CA GLY A 248 -0.76 14.31 2.41
C GLY A 248 -1.67 14.20 3.64
N LEU A 249 -2.01 13.00 4.06
CA LEU A 249 -2.75 12.75 5.29
C LEU A 249 -1.81 12.42 6.46
N ARG A 250 -2.24 12.74 7.66
CA ARG A 250 -1.56 12.37 8.91
C ARG A 250 -2.35 11.27 9.60
N ALA A 251 -1.82 10.05 9.52
CA ALA A 251 -2.47 8.91 10.13
C ALA A 251 -2.32 8.90 11.65
N TYR A 252 -3.39 8.55 12.36
CA TYR A 252 -3.34 8.14 13.76
C TYR A 252 -4.09 6.83 13.96
N CYS A 253 -3.66 6.05 14.93
CA CYS A 253 -4.36 4.84 15.32
C CYS A 253 -4.20 4.59 16.82
N ALA A 254 -5.18 3.96 17.43
CA ALA A 254 -5.19 3.68 18.85
C ALA A 254 -5.75 2.30 19.17
N THR A 255 -5.19 1.68 20.21
CA THR A 255 -5.65 0.43 20.78
C THR A 255 -5.24 0.36 22.26
N SER A 256 -5.51 -0.76 22.95
CA SER A 256 -5.05 -0.95 24.32
C SER A 256 -3.52 -1.17 24.37
N ARG A 257 -2.88 -0.81 25.47
CA ARG A 257 -1.43 -0.97 25.67
C ARG A 257 -0.96 -2.42 25.48
N MET A 258 -1.70 -3.39 25.97
CA MET A 258 -1.36 -4.81 25.85
C MET A 258 -1.29 -5.27 24.37
N LEU A 259 -2.21 -4.77 23.54
CA LEU A 259 -2.23 -5.10 22.11
C LEU A 259 -1.14 -4.36 21.32
N LEU A 260 -0.74 -3.17 21.80
CA LEU A 260 0.36 -2.40 21.19
C LEU A 260 1.72 -3.06 21.45
N GLU A 261 1.90 -3.71 22.59
CA GLU A 261 3.12 -4.43 22.94
C GLU A 261 3.29 -5.68 22.05
N SER A 262 2.22 -6.42 21.77
CA SER A 262 2.27 -7.56 20.84
C SER A 262 2.60 -7.15 19.39
N LEU A 263 2.20 -5.96 18.96
CA LEU A 263 2.56 -5.42 17.64
C LEU A 263 4.01 -4.90 17.57
N ARG A 264 4.64 -4.59 18.70
CA ARG A 264 6.03 -4.10 18.77
C ARG A 264 7.07 -5.21 18.67
N GLU A 265 6.74 -6.39 19.15
CA GLU A 265 7.65 -7.54 19.15
C GLU A 265 7.83 -8.13 17.76
N ASP A 266 6.82 -7.99 16.86
CA ASP A 266 6.79 -8.65 15.57
C ASP A 266 7.21 -7.79 14.36
N HIS A 267 7.47 -6.46 14.53
CA HIS A 267 7.78 -5.59 13.39
C HIS A 267 9.00 -4.69 13.55
N PRO A 268 10.02 -4.81 12.65
CA PRO A 268 11.21 -3.94 12.63
C PRO A 268 10.94 -2.52 12.12
N TYR A 269 9.77 -2.22 11.60
CA TYR A 269 9.42 -0.90 11.07
C TYR A 269 8.66 -0.09 12.11
N ARG A 270 9.37 0.85 12.76
CA ARG A 270 8.74 1.92 13.54
C ARG A 270 8.01 2.86 12.60
N ALA A 271 6.68 2.95 12.71
CA ALA A 271 5.93 4.02 12.06
C ALA A 271 6.39 5.39 12.60
N PRO A 272 6.82 6.32 11.74
CA PRO A 272 7.30 7.64 12.17
C PRO A 272 6.23 8.54 12.80
N SER A 273 4.97 8.13 12.79
CA SER A 273 3.81 8.96 13.13
C SER A 273 2.91 8.40 14.24
N MET A 274 3.40 7.50 15.10
CA MET A 274 2.64 7.19 16.30
C MET A 274 2.66 8.42 17.22
N VAL A 275 1.49 8.99 17.47
CA VAL A 275 1.32 9.97 18.56
C VAL A 275 1.92 9.34 19.81
N PRO A 276 2.89 9.99 20.48
CA PRO A 276 3.49 9.41 21.68
C PRO A 276 2.37 9.19 22.70
N SER A 277 2.12 7.93 23.07
CA SER A 277 1.32 7.68 24.26
C SER A 277 2.04 8.37 25.41
N CYS A 278 1.41 9.35 26.05
CA CYS A 278 1.94 9.99 27.22
C CYS A 278 2.40 8.91 28.19
N ARG A 279 3.71 8.83 28.41
CA ARG A 279 4.24 8.04 29.53
C ARG A 279 3.77 8.72 30.80
N ALA A 280 3.00 8.02 31.61
CA ALA A 280 2.72 8.39 32.98
C ALA A 280 3.98 8.25 33.80
#